data_846beeaec9079e3af8cac894257d374c
#
_entry.id   846beeaec9079e3af8cac894257d374c
#
_cell.length_a   1.000
_cell.length_b   1.000
_cell.length_c   1.000
_cell.angle_alpha   90.00
_cell.angle_beta   90.00
_cell.angle_gamma   90.00
#
_symmetry.space_group_name_H-M   'P 1'
#
loop_
_entity.id
_entity.type
_entity.pdbx_description
1 polymer ?
#
loop_
_entity_poly.entity_id
_entity_poly.type
_entity_poly.pdbx_seq_one_letter_code
_entity_poly.pdbx_strand_id
1 'polypeptide(L)'
;SFADATNPYWAVMVPAMIFMAMGLAFAQGPATDIILSAAPSDEIGVASGVNDSIREIGGTIGVAVLGSILTHVYRDQMSTMTSTTPSLSAAGDSIMAAQQIAATLPEGAQQMALRTTASEAFLSALHLNCLILTGIMLVASVLIAFKFVRNARH
;
A
#
# COMPACT_ATOMS: atom_id res chain seq x y z
N SER A 1 3.41 -4.43 19.08
CA SER A 1 3.32 -4.88 17.67
C SER A 1 2.52 -6.16 17.61
N PHE A 2 1.40 -6.17 16.85
CA PHE A 2 0.50 -7.33 16.75
C PHE A 2 1.07 -8.49 15.90
N ALA A 3 2.26 -8.37 15.39
CA ALA A 3 2.95 -9.37 14.60
C ALA A 3 4.22 -9.85 15.31
N ASP A 4 4.06 -10.40 16.50
CA ASP A 4 5.11 -11.18 17.13
C ASP A 4 5.12 -12.59 16.52
N ALA A 5 6.32 -13.18 16.39
CA ALA A 5 6.54 -14.51 15.82
C ALA A 5 5.81 -15.67 16.56
N THR A 6 5.07 -15.35 17.61
CA THR A 6 4.25 -16.26 18.40
C THR A 6 2.77 -16.27 18.01
N ASN A 7 2.30 -15.29 17.21
CA ASN A 7 0.93 -15.31 16.71
C ASN A 7 0.85 -16.14 15.44
N PRO A 8 -0.05 -17.12 15.36
CA PRO A 8 -0.21 -17.90 14.14
C PRO A 8 -0.57 -16.94 13.00
N TYR A 9 0.15 -17.04 11.91
CA TYR A 9 -0.02 -16.24 10.68
C TYR A 9 -1.50 -16.05 10.29
N TRP A 10 -2.28 -17.10 10.43
CA TRP A 10 -3.71 -17.11 10.13
C TRP A 10 -4.55 -16.21 11.03
N ALA A 11 -4.18 -16.02 12.28
CA ALA A 11 -4.94 -15.21 13.22
C ALA A 11 -4.85 -13.70 12.94
N VAL A 12 -3.82 -13.26 12.25
CA VAL A 12 -3.63 -11.84 11.89
C VAL A 12 -4.00 -11.59 10.43
N MET A 13 -3.56 -12.47 9.52
CA MET A 13 -3.75 -12.28 8.08
C MET A 13 -5.20 -12.49 7.63
N VAL A 14 -5.88 -13.51 8.15
CA VAL A 14 -7.26 -13.80 7.72
C VAL A 14 -8.23 -12.68 8.10
N PRO A 15 -8.26 -12.17 9.35
CA PRO A 15 -9.12 -11.03 9.68
C PRO A 15 -8.79 -9.78 8.85
N ALA A 16 -7.51 -9.48 8.65
CA ALA A 16 -7.09 -8.33 7.85
C ALA A 16 -7.59 -8.44 6.39
N MET A 17 -7.49 -9.61 5.78
CA MET A 17 -8.00 -9.85 4.41
C MET A 17 -9.53 -9.76 4.35
N ILE A 18 -10.25 -10.25 5.35
CA ILE A 18 -11.71 -10.14 5.42
C ILE A 18 -12.13 -8.67 5.52
N PHE A 19 -11.53 -7.90 6.45
CA PHE A 19 -11.84 -6.47 6.57
C PHE A 19 -11.53 -5.68 5.31
N MET A 20 -10.41 -5.98 4.66
CA MET A 20 -10.04 -5.36 3.39
C MET A 20 -11.05 -5.69 2.28
N ALA A 21 -11.44 -6.96 2.15
CA ALA A 21 -12.42 -7.39 1.15
C ALA A 21 -13.80 -6.76 1.39
N MET A 22 -14.24 -6.72 2.65
CA MET A 22 -15.50 -6.05 3.03
C MET A 22 -15.45 -4.56 2.69
N GLY A 23 -14.38 -3.85 3.08
CA GLY A 23 -14.23 -2.43 2.78
C GLY A 23 -14.28 -2.15 1.27
N LEU A 24 -13.62 -2.99 0.48
CA LEU A 24 -13.63 -2.88 -0.97
C LEU A 24 -15.03 -3.12 -1.56
N ALA A 25 -15.74 -4.15 -1.10
CA ALA A 25 -17.10 -4.47 -1.56
C ALA A 25 -18.10 -3.35 -1.23
N PHE A 26 -18.06 -2.81 -0.01
CA PHE A 26 -18.92 -1.70 0.40
C PHE A 26 -18.63 -0.39 -0.35
N ALA A 27 -17.39 -0.17 -0.78
CA ALA A 27 -17.05 1.02 -1.54
C ALA A 27 -17.38 0.89 -3.03
N GLN A 28 -17.08 -0.26 -3.64
CA GLN A 28 -17.21 -0.44 -5.08
C GLN A 28 -18.65 -0.65 -5.56
N GLY A 29 -19.45 -1.42 -4.83
CA GLY A 29 -20.84 -1.71 -5.22
C GLY A 29 -21.68 -0.45 -5.40
N PRO A 30 -21.90 0.35 -4.34
CA PRO A 30 -22.70 1.58 -4.44
C PRO A 30 -22.13 2.61 -5.41
N ALA A 31 -20.81 2.73 -5.52
CA ALA A 31 -20.19 3.67 -6.45
C ALA A 31 -20.49 3.30 -7.91
N THR A 32 -20.40 2.02 -8.26
CA THR A 32 -20.73 1.53 -9.60
C THR A 32 -22.22 1.71 -9.90
N ASP A 33 -23.09 1.40 -8.95
CA ASP A 33 -24.55 1.57 -9.09
C ASP A 33 -24.94 3.02 -9.39
N ILE A 34 -24.37 3.99 -8.67
CA ILE A 34 -24.63 5.41 -8.89
C ILE A 34 -24.17 5.84 -10.29
N ILE A 35 -23.01 5.39 -10.75
CA ILE A 35 -22.47 5.73 -12.07
C ILE A 35 -23.36 5.16 -13.16
N LEU A 36 -23.74 3.88 -13.06
CA LEU A 36 -24.56 3.22 -14.07
C LEU A 36 -26.01 3.75 -14.10
N SER A 37 -26.57 4.09 -12.94
CA SER A 37 -27.93 4.67 -12.87
C SER A 37 -28.00 6.10 -13.41
N ALA A 38 -26.89 6.81 -13.47
CA ALA A 38 -26.81 8.15 -14.06
C ALA A 38 -26.62 8.14 -15.58
N ALA A 39 -26.28 6.99 -16.17
CA ALA A 39 -26.08 6.84 -17.62
C ALA A 39 -27.42 6.61 -18.36
N PRO A 40 -27.56 7.10 -19.59
CA PRO A 40 -28.67 6.74 -20.47
C PRO A 40 -28.74 5.23 -20.69
N SER A 41 -29.92 4.67 -20.83
CA SER A 41 -30.14 3.22 -20.93
C SER A 41 -29.45 2.55 -22.13
N ASP A 42 -29.21 3.28 -23.20
CA ASP A 42 -28.51 2.88 -24.41
C ASP A 42 -26.97 3.00 -24.29
N GLU A 43 -26.47 3.71 -23.27
CA GLU A 43 -25.04 3.96 -23.05
C GLU A 43 -24.48 3.25 -21.80
N ILE A 44 -25.26 2.42 -21.10
CA ILE A 44 -24.83 1.73 -19.88
C ILE A 44 -23.55 0.92 -20.11
N GLY A 45 -23.41 0.26 -21.26
CA GLY A 45 -22.22 -0.50 -21.61
C GLY A 45 -20.97 0.37 -21.73
N VAL A 46 -21.11 1.56 -22.31
CA VAL A 46 -20.02 2.54 -22.42
C VAL A 46 -19.64 3.08 -21.04
N ALA A 47 -20.64 3.44 -20.24
CA ALA A 47 -20.42 3.93 -18.87
C ALA A 47 -19.69 2.92 -18.00
N SER A 48 -20.05 1.63 -18.11
CA SER A 48 -19.34 0.53 -17.41
C SER A 48 -17.89 0.43 -17.85
N GLY A 49 -17.61 0.41 -19.16
CA GLY A 49 -16.27 0.33 -19.70
C GLY A 49 -15.39 1.51 -19.30
N VAL A 50 -15.92 2.72 -19.29
CA VAL A 50 -15.24 3.94 -18.83
C VAL A 50 -14.94 3.86 -17.32
N ASN A 51 -15.92 3.44 -16.51
CA ASN A 51 -15.73 3.28 -15.07
C ASN A 51 -14.60 2.28 -14.74
N ASP A 52 -14.59 1.14 -15.42
CA ASP A 52 -13.55 0.11 -15.21
C ASP A 52 -12.18 0.59 -15.67
N SER A 53 -12.11 1.28 -16.80
CA SER A 53 -10.86 1.85 -17.32
C SER A 53 -10.27 2.91 -16.37
N ILE A 54 -11.09 3.80 -15.84
CA ILE A 54 -10.66 4.83 -14.88
C ILE A 54 -10.16 4.17 -13.59
N ARG A 55 -10.84 3.13 -13.12
CA ARG A 55 -10.45 2.37 -11.93
C ARG A 55 -9.09 1.68 -12.12
N GLU A 56 -8.87 1.05 -13.27
CA GLU A 56 -7.63 0.37 -13.59
C GLU A 56 -6.46 1.35 -13.73
N ILE A 57 -6.66 2.45 -14.44
CA ILE A 57 -5.66 3.53 -14.55
C ILE A 57 -5.34 4.10 -13.17
N GLY A 58 -6.36 4.41 -12.37
CA GLY A 58 -6.18 4.91 -11.00
C GLY A 58 -5.41 3.94 -10.10
N GLY A 59 -5.72 2.65 -10.19
CA GLY A 59 -5.00 1.59 -9.48
C GLY A 59 -3.53 1.50 -9.89
N THR A 60 -3.27 1.52 -11.19
CA THR A 60 -1.89 1.46 -11.74
C THR A 60 -1.06 2.65 -11.29
N ILE A 61 -1.59 3.86 -11.40
CA ILE A 61 -0.92 5.07 -10.92
C ILE A 61 -0.69 5.00 -9.40
N GLY A 62 -1.70 4.56 -8.64
CA GLY A 62 -1.60 4.40 -7.20
C GLY A 62 -0.46 3.46 -6.79
N VAL A 63 -0.38 2.29 -7.41
CA VAL A 63 0.70 1.32 -7.15
C VAL A 63 2.06 1.88 -7.52
N ALA A 64 2.18 2.58 -8.66
CA ALA A 64 3.44 3.17 -9.11
C ALA A 64 3.94 4.25 -8.13
N VAL A 65 3.06 5.14 -7.69
CA VAL A 65 3.40 6.20 -6.74
C VAL A 65 3.79 5.63 -5.38
N LEU A 66 2.97 4.73 -4.82
CA LEU A 66 3.22 4.14 -3.50
C LEU A 66 4.48 3.25 -3.52
N GLY A 67 4.70 2.49 -4.59
CA GLY A 67 5.89 1.69 -4.77
C GLY A 67 7.16 2.56 -4.88
N SER A 68 7.08 3.70 -5.56
CA SER A 68 8.18 4.66 -5.65
C SER A 68 8.52 5.27 -4.27
N ILE A 69 7.50 5.68 -3.49
CA ILE A 69 7.68 6.20 -2.13
C ILE A 69 8.32 5.14 -1.23
N LEU A 70 7.79 3.91 -1.26
CA LEU A 70 8.30 2.79 -0.48
C LEU A 70 9.79 2.53 -0.79
N THR A 71 10.13 2.46 -2.07
CA THR A 71 11.51 2.23 -2.50
C THR A 71 12.44 3.36 -2.08
N HIS A 72 11.98 4.61 -2.22
CA HIS A 72 12.77 5.78 -1.84
C HIS A 72 13.07 5.79 -0.33
N VAL A 73 12.05 5.61 0.50
CA VAL A 73 12.19 5.60 1.97
C VAL A 73 13.05 4.42 2.43
N TYR A 74 12.87 3.24 1.83
CA TYR A 74 13.70 2.08 2.11
C TYR A 74 15.18 2.34 1.80
N ARG A 75 15.47 2.85 0.61
CA ARG A 75 16.85 3.19 0.19
C ARG A 75 17.49 4.23 1.08
N ASP A 76 16.75 5.26 1.46
CA ASP A 76 17.24 6.32 2.34
C ASP A 76 17.67 5.75 3.70
N GLN A 77 16.85 4.90 4.30
CA GLN A 77 17.18 4.26 5.58
C GLN A 77 18.32 3.25 5.48
N MET A 78 18.44 2.54 4.35
CA MET A 78 19.53 1.62 4.11
C MET A 78 20.85 2.31 3.72
N SER A 79 20.81 3.58 3.35
CA SER A 79 21.95 4.34 2.82
C SER A 79 23.17 4.35 3.73
N THR A 80 22.98 4.49 5.04
CA THR A 80 24.06 4.48 6.03
C THR A 80 24.80 3.15 6.05
N MET A 81 24.07 2.04 6.01
CA MET A 81 24.66 0.69 6.03
C MET A 81 25.35 0.37 4.70
N THR A 82 24.74 0.73 3.58
CA THR A 82 25.28 0.45 2.24
C THR A 82 26.50 1.31 1.91
N SER A 83 26.54 2.56 2.38
CA SER A 83 27.70 3.45 2.20
C SER A 83 28.91 3.02 3.02
N THR A 84 28.70 2.45 4.21
CA THR A 84 29.77 1.97 5.08
C THR A 84 30.35 0.64 4.60
N THR A 85 29.56 -0.19 3.94
CA THR A 85 29.94 -1.53 3.49
C THR A 85 29.57 -1.72 2.02
N PRO A 86 30.48 -1.42 1.06
CA PRO A 86 30.17 -1.49 -0.38
C PRO A 86 29.69 -2.86 -0.88
N SER A 87 30.10 -3.96 -0.23
CA SER A 87 29.61 -5.31 -0.55
C SER A 87 28.13 -5.52 -0.26
N LEU A 88 27.49 -4.62 0.50
CA LEU A 88 26.07 -4.63 0.80
C LEU A 88 25.26 -3.63 -0.05
N SER A 89 25.87 -3.00 -1.05
CA SER A 89 25.20 -1.97 -1.86
C SER A 89 23.87 -2.44 -2.45
N ALA A 90 23.83 -3.67 -2.98
CA ALA A 90 22.61 -4.25 -3.54
C ALA A 90 21.50 -4.51 -2.49
N ALA A 91 21.84 -4.59 -1.19
CA ALA A 91 20.84 -4.70 -0.13
C ALA A 91 19.99 -3.44 0.02
N GLY A 92 20.48 -2.28 -0.45
CA GLY A 92 19.73 -1.04 -0.50
C GLY A 92 18.64 -1.00 -1.59
N ASP A 93 18.66 -1.92 -2.55
CA ASP A 93 17.70 -1.91 -3.65
C ASP A 93 16.34 -2.47 -3.27
N SER A 94 16.30 -3.48 -2.42
CA SER A 94 15.06 -4.08 -1.92
C SER A 94 15.28 -4.95 -0.70
N ILE A 95 14.22 -5.16 0.09
CA ILE A 95 14.24 -6.11 1.22
C ILE A 95 14.58 -7.53 0.78
N MET A 96 14.15 -7.95 -0.42
CA MET A 96 14.45 -9.27 -0.96
C MET A 96 15.96 -9.42 -1.23
N ALA A 97 16.59 -8.42 -1.83
CA ALA A 97 18.03 -8.40 -2.04
C ALA A 97 18.81 -8.43 -0.70
N ALA A 98 18.36 -7.65 0.29
CA ALA A 98 18.93 -7.66 1.63
C ALA A 98 18.86 -9.04 2.29
N GLN A 99 17.72 -9.72 2.18
CA GLN A 99 17.55 -11.07 2.73
C GLN A 99 18.41 -12.12 2.01
N GLN A 100 18.54 -12.03 0.69
CA GLN A 100 19.40 -12.90 -0.09
C GLN A 100 20.88 -12.73 0.30
N ILE A 101 21.35 -11.48 0.39
CA ILE A 101 22.71 -11.17 0.82
C ILE A 101 22.93 -11.67 2.26
N ALA A 102 21.99 -11.41 3.17
CA ALA A 102 22.07 -11.90 4.54
C ALA A 102 22.18 -13.43 4.62
N ALA A 103 21.53 -14.17 3.70
CA ALA A 103 21.63 -15.63 3.65
C ALA A 103 23.01 -16.14 3.21
N THR A 104 23.81 -15.32 2.52
CA THR A 104 25.18 -15.67 2.09
C THR A 104 26.25 -15.26 3.10
N LEU A 105 25.91 -14.42 4.07
CA LEU A 105 26.83 -14.00 5.13
C LEU A 105 26.99 -15.11 6.18
N PRO A 106 28.19 -15.26 6.78
CA PRO A 106 28.38 -16.11 7.94
C PRO A 106 27.43 -15.73 9.07
N GLU A 107 26.94 -16.72 9.82
CA GLU A 107 26.14 -16.47 11.01
C GLU A 107 26.89 -15.59 12.00
N GLY A 108 26.31 -14.42 12.34
CA GLY A 108 26.96 -13.48 13.24
C GLY A 108 26.24 -12.12 13.28
N ALA A 109 26.88 -11.19 13.98
CA ALA A 109 26.34 -9.86 14.23
C ALA A 109 26.03 -9.09 12.93
N GLN A 110 26.82 -9.25 11.88
CA GLN A 110 26.62 -8.56 10.60
C GLN A 110 25.38 -9.07 9.85
N GLN A 111 25.16 -10.38 9.82
CA GLN A 111 23.96 -10.98 9.24
C GLN A 111 22.70 -10.52 9.97
N MET A 112 22.74 -10.56 11.30
CA MET A 112 21.61 -10.14 12.13
C MET A 112 21.34 -8.64 11.99
N ALA A 113 22.36 -7.81 11.99
CA ALA A 113 22.25 -6.37 11.77
C ALA A 113 21.62 -6.05 10.41
N LEU A 114 22.04 -6.72 9.34
CA LEU A 114 21.46 -6.51 8.00
C LEU A 114 19.98 -6.88 7.97
N ARG A 115 19.60 -8.02 8.54
CA ARG A 115 18.20 -8.48 8.58
C ARG A 115 17.32 -7.54 9.39
N THR A 116 17.75 -7.10 10.56
CA THR A 116 16.97 -6.18 11.41
C THR A 116 16.83 -4.83 10.75
N THR A 117 17.92 -4.22 10.29
CA THR A 117 17.88 -2.91 9.64
C THR A 117 17.01 -2.92 8.38
N ALA A 118 17.13 -3.95 7.53
CA ALA A 118 16.30 -4.07 6.33
C ALA A 118 14.82 -4.26 6.66
N SER A 119 14.49 -5.02 7.70
CA SER A 119 13.10 -5.21 8.13
C SER A 119 12.52 -3.94 8.74
N GLU A 120 13.27 -3.22 9.56
CA GLU A 120 12.85 -1.96 10.15
C GLU A 120 12.67 -0.86 9.10
N ALA A 121 13.59 -0.76 8.13
CA ALA A 121 13.48 0.15 7.00
C ALA A 121 12.22 -0.12 6.16
N PHE A 122 11.94 -1.38 5.88
CA PHE A 122 10.76 -1.78 5.13
C PHE A 122 9.45 -1.49 5.90
N LEU A 123 9.40 -1.83 7.18
CA LEU A 123 8.22 -1.54 8.03
C LEU A 123 7.97 -0.05 8.18
N SER A 124 9.01 0.75 8.31
CA SER A 124 8.91 2.20 8.37
C SER A 124 8.36 2.78 7.05
N ALA A 125 8.86 2.30 5.91
CA ALA A 125 8.35 2.68 4.60
C ALA A 125 6.87 2.29 4.40
N LEU A 126 6.47 1.10 4.86
CA LEU A 126 5.07 0.66 4.86
C LEU A 126 4.19 1.56 5.75
N HIS A 127 4.64 1.89 6.95
CA HIS A 127 3.90 2.80 7.85
C HIS A 127 3.66 4.16 7.21
N LEU A 128 4.67 4.73 6.56
CA LEU A 128 4.51 6.00 5.86
C LEU A 128 3.49 5.90 4.72
N ASN A 129 3.55 4.83 3.91
CA ASN A 129 2.57 4.58 2.86
C ASN A 129 1.14 4.45 3.42
N CYS A 130 0.96 3.73 4.52
CA CYS A 130 -0.35 3.60 5.18
C CYS A 130 -0.87 4.95 5.69
N LEU A 131 -0.01 5.80 6.25
CA LEU A 131 -0.39 7.14 6.71
C LEU A 131 -0.80 8.04 5.54
N ILE A 132 -0.07 8.01 4.42
CA ILE A 132 -0.40 8.75 3.21
C ILE A 132 -1.77 8.32 2.67
N LEU A 133 -1.99 7.00 2.52
CA LEU A 133 -3.27 6.45 2.06
C LEU A 133 -4.42 6.84 2.99
N THR A 134 -4.23 6.72 4.30
CA THR A 134 -5.24 7.10 5.30
C THR A 134 -5.56 8.58 5.19
N GLY A 135 -4.56 9.44 5.02
CA GLY A 135 -4.74 10.87 4.82
C GLY A 135 -5.55 11.19 3.57
N ILE A 136 -5.21 10.57 2.43
CA ILE A 136 -5.94 10.75 1.17
C ILE A 136 -7.41 10.30 1.31
N MET A 137 -7.65 9.15 1.93
CA MET A 137 -9.00 8.62 2.13
C MET A 137 -9.84 9.48 3.07
N LEU A 138 -9.25 10.04 4.13
CA LEU A 138 -9.92 10.98 5.03
C LEU A 138 -10.30 12.27 4.31
N VAL A 139 -9.38 12.85 3.54
CA VAL A 139 -9.67 14.06 2.75
C VAL A 139 -10.79 13.80 1.74
N ALA A 140 -10.72 12.70 0.99
CA ALA A 140 -11.75 12.32 0.04
C ALA A 140 -13.12 12.13 0.72
N SER A 141 -13.15 11.45 1.86
CA SER A 141 -14.38 11.23 2.64
C SER A 141 -15.00 12.53 3.11
N VAL A 142 -14.19 13.46 3.65
CA VAL A 142 -14.66 14.78 4.10
C VAL A 142 -15.22 15.61 2.92
N LEU A 143 -14.54 15.60 1.77
CA LEU A 143 -14.99 16.32 0.58
C LEU A 143 -16.35 15.79 0.05
N ILE A 144 -16.52 14.47 0.03
CA ILE A 144 -17.76 13.83 -0.37
C ILE A 144 -18.90 14.18 0.61
N ALA A 145 -18.64 14.04 1.92
CA ALA A 145 -19.60 14.38 2.96
C ALA A 145 -20.03 15.86 2.88
N PHE A 146 -19.07 16.75 2.68
CA PHE A 146 -19.37 18.19 2.53
C PHE A 146 -20.23 18.50 1.30
N LYS A 147 -19.93 17.87 0.16
CA LYS A 147 -20.76 18.02 -1.06
C LYS A 147 -22.17 17.49 -0.85
N PHE A 148 -22.31 16.34 -0.19
CA PHE A 148 -23.60 15.71 0.06
C PHE A 148 -24.47 16.56 0.97
N VAL A 149 -23.92 17.07 2.08
CA VAL A 149 -24.64 17.96 3.02
C VAL A 149 -25.04 19.28 2.35
N ARG A 150 -24.21 19.82 1.47
CA ARG A 150 -24.50 21.05 0.73
C ARG A 150 -25.64 20.85 -0.29
N ASN A 151 -25.65 19.74 -0.99
CA ASN A 151 -26.72 19.43 -1.96
C ASN A 151 -28.07 19.09 -1.30
N ALA A 152 -28.05 18.53 -0.09
CA ALA A 152 -29.26 18.21 0.67
C ALA A 152 -29.98 19.47 1.23
N ARG A 153 -29.34 20.64 1.18
CA ARG A 153 -29.89 21.91 1.66
C ARG A 153 -30.51 22.80 0.54
N HIS A 154 -30.42 22.35 -0.70
CA HIS A 154 -31.03 22.96 -1.86
C HIS A 154 -32.12 22.05 -2.47
#